data_467e71133c8ca0f7e459f24803170ca9
#
_entry.id   467e71133c8ca0f7e459f24803170ca9
#
_cell.length_a   1.000
_cell.length_b   1.000
_cell.length_c   1.000
_cell.angle_alpha   90.00
_cell.angle_beta   90.00
_cell.angle_gamma   90.00
#
_symmetry.space_group_name_H-M   'P 1'
#
loop_
_entity.id
_entity.type
_entity.pdbx_description
1 polymer ?
#
loop_
_entity_poly.entity_id
_entity_poly.type
_entity_poly.pdbx_seq_one_letter_code
_entity_poly.pdbx_strand_id
1 'polypeptide(L)'
;MPNKLQSSIKVMLIDDNIIDLKINSKIIFISKLFDEIIQCQSGEEALSYFNTHSNQLDKLPNLILLDIQMPEMDGFEFLENYKRFPPELKDNCVVAMLSSTLDFGDIRKAEANPYVIKLLKKPLYPAHLEELYKANFPVVK
;
A
#
# COMPACT_ATOMS: atom_id res chain seq x y z
N MET A 1 -5.20 -23.23 9.87
CA MET A 1 -4.32 -23.60 8.75
C MET A 1 -3.41 -22.44 8.43
N PRO A 2 -2.15 -22.57 8.75
CA PRO A 2 -1.22 -21.48 8.49
C PRO A 2 -1.18 -21.04 7.03
N ASN A 3 -1.35 -21.98 6.11
CA ASN A 3 -1.25 -21.67 4.69
C ASN A 3 -2.33 -20.72 4.21
N LYS A 4 -3.45 -20.66 4.91
CA LYS A 4 -4.50 -19.75 4.53
C LYS A 4 -4.09 -18.30 4.67
N LEU A 5 -3.19 -18.03 5.61
CA LEU A 5 -2.75 -16.66 5.84
C LEU A 5 -1.93 -16.13 4.68
N GLN A 6 -1.24 -17.02 3.93
CA GLN A 6 -0.47 -16.63 2.77
C GLN A 6 -1.21 -16.86 1.47
N SER A 7 -2.40 -17.46 1.52
CA SER A 7 -3.09 -17.82 0.28
C SER A 7 -3.84 -16.67 -0.35
N SER A 8 -3.96 -15.53 0.34
CA SER A 8 -4.69 -14.40 -0.21
C SER A 8 -4.02 -13.12 0.26
N ILE A 9 -3.13 -12.61 -0.57
CA ILE A 9 -2.40 -11.38 -0.31
C ILE A 9 -2.97 -10.30 -1.21
N LYS A 10 -3.47 -9.23 -0.60
CA LYS A 10 -4.11 -8.14 -1.32
C LYS A 10 -3.26 -6.88 -1.25
N VAL A 11 -3.18 -6.17 -2.35
CA VAL A 11 -2.47 -4.90 -2.39
C VAL A 11 -3.45 -3.77 -2.70
N MET A 12 -3.35 -2.68 -1.94
CA MET A 12 -4.13 -1.47 -2.20
C MET A 12 -3.20 -0.44 -2.81
N LEU A 13 -3.65 0.15 -3.91
CA LEU A 13 -2.89 1.17 -4.63
C LEU A 13 -3.64 2.47 -4.50
N ILE A 14 -3.01 3.48 -3.90
CA ILE A 14 -3.63 4.79 -3.68
C ILE A 14 -2.86 5.83 -4.48
N ASP A 15 -3.49 6.38 -5.50
CA ASP A 15 -2.85 7.33 -6.42
C ASP A 15 -3.93 8.11 -7.14
N ASP A 16 -3.83 9.44 -7.13
CA ASP A 16 -4.81 10.29 -7.80
C ASP A 16 -4.58 10.37 -9.30
N ASN A 17 -3.42 9.98 -9.78
CA ASN A 17 -3.10 10.01 -11.21
C ASN A 17 -3.57 8.70 -11.84
N ILE A 18 -4.59 8.79 -12.67
CA ILE A 18 -5.22 7.63 -13.28
C ILE A 18 -4.24 6.85 -14.17
N ILE A 19 -3.35 7.55 -14.85
CA ILE A 19 -2.37 6.87 -15.71
C ILE A 19 -1.39 6.06 -14.87
N ASP A 20 -0.87 6.66 -13.80
CA ASP A 20 0.03 5.96 -12.89
C ASP A 20 -0.67 4.76 -12.25
N LEU A 21 -1.93 4.95 -11.87
CA LEU A 21 -2.73 3.89 -11.26
C LEU A 21 -2.85 2.70 -12.22
N LYS A 22 -3.12 2.98 -13.49
CA LYS A 22 -3.24 1.92 -14.50
C LYS A 22 -1.91 1.23 -14.76
N ILE A 23 -0.84 2.01 -14.87
CA ILE A 23 0.48 1.44 -15.14
C ILE A 23 0.92 0.54 -14.00
N ASN A 24 0.80 1.04 -12.77
CA ASN A 24 1.25 0.29 -11.60
C ASN A 24 0.36 -0.94 -11.36
N SER A 25 -0.95 -0.81 -11.61
CA SER A 25 -1.84 -1.97 -11.50
C SER A 25 -1.45 -3.06 -12.48
N LYS A 26 -1.07 -2.67 -13.71
CA LYS A 26 -0.66 -3.64 -14.71
C LYS A 26 0.62 -4.36 -14.29
N ILE A 27 1.57 -3.61 -13.76
CA ILE A 27 2.82 -4.19 -13.29
C ILE A 27 2.56 -5.20 -12.17
N ILE A 28 1.68 -4.84 -11.24
CA ILE A 28 1.31 -5.72 -10.14
C ILE A 28 0.61 -6.97 -10.66
N PHE A 29 -0.32 -6.78 -11.59
CA PHE A 29 -1.07 -7.91 -12.16
C PHE A 29 -0.13 -8.90 -12.85
N ILE A 30 0.80 -8.38 -13.65
CA ILE A 30 1.74 -9.23 -14.39
C ILE A 30 2.67 -9.98 -13.44
N SER A 31 3.00 -9.40 -12.29
CA SER A 31 3.89 -10.04 -11.33
C SER A 31 3.32 -11.34 -10.76
N LYS A 32 2.00 -11.46 -10.72
CA LYS A 32 1.28 -12.62 -10.16
C LYS A 32 1.59 -12.86 -8.70
N LEU A 33 2.07 -11.84 -8.00
CA LEU A 33 2.40 -11.95 -6.58
C LEU A 33 1.19 -11.75 -5.68
N PHE A 34 0.20 -11.00 -6.15
CA PHE A 34 -0.95 -10.62 -5.32
C PHE A 34 -2.23 -11.20 -5.89
N ASP A 35 -3.14 -11.54 -5.00
CA ASP A 35 -4.41 -12.17 -5.40
C ASP A 35 -5.47 -11.16 -5.76
N GLU A 36 -5.33 -9.93 -5.25
CA GLU A 36 -6.31 -8.89 -5.52
C GLU A 36 -5.64 -7.53 -5.46
N ILE A 37 -6.06 -6.63 -6.36
CA ILE A 37 -5.60 -5.25 -6.38
C ILE A 37 -6.79 -4.36 -6.07
N ILE A 38 -6.67 -3.55 -5.01
CA ILE A 38 -7.68 -2.59 -4.62
C ILE A 38 -7.18 -1.22 -5.07
N GLN A 39 -7.92 -0.57 -5.96
CA GLN A 39 -7.50 0.72 -6.51
C GLN A 39 -8.31 1.85 -5.87
N CYS A 40 -7.60 2.83 -5.33
CA CYS A 40 -8.21 4.02 -4.74
C CYS A 40 -7.58 5.25 -5.35
N GLN A 41 -8.40 6.23 -5.70
CA GLN A 41 -7.93 7.45 -6.38
C GLN A 41 -7.67 8.59 -5.42
N SER A 42 -7.88 8.38 -4.13
CA SER A 42 -7.64 9.40 -3.12
C SER A 42 -7.44 8.76 -1.76
N GLY A 43 -6.89 9.51 -0.84
CA GLY A 43 -6.79 9.08 0.55
C GLY A 43 -8.15 8.87 1.17
N GLU A 44 -9.10 9.75 0.85
CA GLU A 44 -10.46 9.65 1.37
C GLU A 44 -11.12 8.35 0.93
N GLU A 45 -10.93 7.98 -0.34
CA GLU A 45 -11.50 6.73 -0.84
C GLU A 45 -10.91 5.54 -0.11
N ALA A 46 -9.61 5.57 0.15
CA ALA A 46 -8.95 4.49 0.87
C ALA A 46 -9.44 4.39 2.31
N LEU A 47 -9.56 5.53 2.99
CA LEU A 47 -10.08 5.53 4.36
C LEU A 47 -11.50 4.99 4.40
N SER A 48 -12.30 5.34 3.42
CA SER A 48 -13.67 4.85 3.30
C SER A 48 -13.69 3.33 3.13
N TYR A 49 -12.74 2.80 2.35
CA TYR A 49 -12.63 1.37 2.17
C TYR A 49 -12.38 0.66 3.50
N PHE A 50 -11.46 1.18 4.30
CA PHE A 50 -11.19 0.62 5.63
C PHE A 50 -12.42 0.67 6.53
N ASN A 51 -13.14 1.80 6.52
CA ASN A 51 -14.34 1.94 7.33
C ASN A 51 -15.44 0.97 6.90
N THR A 52 -15.64 0.83 5.60
CA THR A 52 -16.66 -0.06 5.06
C THR A 52 -16.38 -1.51 5.43
N HIS A 53 -15.11 -1.90 5.46
CA HIS A 53 -14.72 -3.29 5.67
C HIS A 53 -14.13 -3.53 7.06
N SER A 54 -14.46 -2.67 8.02
CA SER A 54 -13.87 -2.79 9.36
C SER A 54 -14.22 -4.10 10.06
N ASN A 55 -15.33 -4.73 9.66
CA ASN A 55 -15.74 -6.02 10.22
C ASN A 55 -15.42 -7.18 9.28
N GLN A 56 -14.65 -6.94 8.24
CA GLN A 56 -14.32 -7.94 7.24
C GLN A 56 -12.80 -7.91 7.01
N LEU A 57 -12.07 -8.41 7.98
CA LEU A 57 -10.61 -8.30 7.95
C LEU A 57 -9.99 -8.97 6.73
N ASP A 58 -10.63 -9.99 6.21
CA ASP A 58 -10.15 -10.69 5.02
C ASP A 58 -10.25 -9.85 3.75
N LYS A 59 -10.97 -8.74 3.79
CA LYS A 59 -11.09 -7.82 2.64
C LYS A 59 -10.09 -6.68 2.70
N LEU A 60 -9.36 -6.55 3.79
CA LEU A 60 -8.40 -5.47 3.94
C LEU A 60 -7.08 -5.81 3.26
N PRO A 61 -6.33 -4.79 2.81
CA PRO A 61 -5.07 -5.05 2.12
C PRO A 61 -3.98 -5.50 3.08
N ASN A 62 -3.02 -6.20 2.52
CA ASN A 62 -1.80 -6.60 3.24
C ASN A 62 -0.64 -5.67 2.91
N LEU A 63 -0.73 -4.99 1.77
CA LEU A 63 0.26 -3.99 1.36
C LEU A 63 -0.48 -2.78 0.80
N ILE A 64 -0.08 -1.61 1.26
CA ILE A 64 -0.57 -0.35 0.68
C ILE A 64 0.59 0.28 -0.06
N LEU A 65 0.38 0.57 -1.35
CA LEU A 65 1.30 1.37 -2.15
C LEU A 65 0.69 2.76 -2.25
N LEU A 66 1.29 3.71 -1.57
CA LEU A 66 0.69 5.01 -1.30
C LEU A 66 1.49 6.12 -1.97
N ASP A 67 0.83 6.85 -2.85
CA ASP A 67 1.43 8.02 -3.48
C ASP A 67 1.58 9.14 -2.44
N ILE A 68 2.71 9.82 -2.46
CA ILE A 68 2.93 10.92 -1.53
C ILE A 68 2.11 12.14 -1.93
N GLN A 69 2.15 12.49 -3.21
CA GLN A 69 1.61 13.77 -3.67
C GLN A 69 0.24 13.61 -4.29
N MET A 70 -0.77 13.92 -3.51
CA MET A 70 -2.16 13.90 -3.95
C MET A 70 -2.82 15.19 -3.50
N PRO A 71 -3.79 15.72 -4.27
CA PRO A 71 -4.51 16.91 -3.83
C PRO A 71 -5.38 16.61 -2.62
N GLU A 72 -5.65 17.63 -1.82
CA GLU A 72 -6.54 17.61 -0.66
C GLU A 72 -6.00 16.79 0.50
N MET A 73 -5.65 15.53 0.28
CA MET A 73 -5.05 14.70 1.32
C MET A 73 -3.84 14.01 0.71
N ASP A 74 -2.64 14.41 1.12
CA ASP A 74 -1.43 13.75 0.62
C ASP A 74 -1.17 12.45 1.38
N GLY A 75 -0.11 11.74 0.97
CA GLY A 75 0.18 10.45 1.58
C GLY A 75 0.44 10.51 3.07
N PHE A 76 1.10 11.55 3.53
CA PHE A 76 1.39 11.68 4.97
C PHE A 76 0.14 11.99 5.76
N GLU A 77 -0.73 12.81 5.20
CA GLU A 77 -2.02 13.08 5.84
C GLU A 77 -2.90 11.84 5.89
N PHE A 78 -2.86 11.03 4.83
CA PHE A 78 -3.54 9.75 4.86
C PHE A 78 -3.05 8.91 6.04
N LEU A 79 -1.73 8.85 6.25
CA LEU A 79 -1.17 8.04 7.33
C LEU A 79 -1.57 8.57 8.71
N GLU A 80 -1.74 9.89 8.85
CA GLU A 80 -2.23 10.46 10.11
C GLU A 80 -3.63 9.97 10.43
N ASN A 81 -4.46 9.80 9.43
CA ASN A 81 -5.81 9.26 9.63
C ASN A 81 -5.78 7.74 9.79
N TYR A 82 -4.91 7.09 9.03
CA TYR A 82 -4.76 5.63 9.07
C TYR A 82 -4.36 5.14 10.47
N LYS A 83 -3.49 5.89 11.15
CA LYS A 83 -3.03 5.45 12.46
C LYS A 83 -4.13 5.45 13.52
N ARG A 84 -5.26 6.11 13.24
CA ARG A 84 -6.39 6.14 14.17
C ARG A 84 -7.24 4.88 14.11
N PHE A 85 -7.07 4.07 13.08
CA PHE A 85 -7.81 2.80 13.03
C PHE A 85 -7.33 1.87 14.13
N PRO A 86 -8.21 0.98 14.61
CA PRO A 86 -7.80 0.00 15.62
C PRO A 86 -6.67 -0.90 15.08
N PRO A 87 -5.81 -1.40 15.97
CA PRO A 87 -4.68 -2.23 15.54
C PRO A 87 -5.09 -3.42 14.69
N GLU A 88 -6.25 -4.04 14.95
CA GLU A 88 -6.66 -5.21 14.18
C GLU A 88 -6.82 -4.92 12.70
N LEU A 89 -7.12 -3.68 12.32
CA LEU A 89 -7.24 -3.32 10.91
C LEU A 89 -5.87 -3.14 10.23
N LYS A 90 -4.82 -3.00 11.03
CA LYS A 90 -3.49 -2.67 10.52
C LYS A 90 -2.45 -3.76 10.75
N ASP A 91 -2.76 -4.75 11.58
CA ASP A 91 -1.77 -5.73 12.04
C ASP A 91 -1.12 -6.52 10.91
N ASN A 92 -1.86 -6.79 9.86
CA ASN A 92 -1.36 -7.58 8.74
C ASN A 92 -1.10 -6.74 7.51
N CYS A 93 -0.90 -5.45 7.69
CA CYS A 93 -0.73 -4.52 6.59
C CYS A 93 0.56 -3.73 6.73
N VAL A 94 1.32 -3.64 5.65
CA VAL A 94 2.51 -2.80 5.60
C VAL A 94 2.31 -1.73 4.53
N VAL A 95 3.01 -0.60 4.68
CA VAL A 95 2.86 0.54 3.78
C VAL A 95 4.19 0.85 3.12
N ALA A 96 4.18 0.95 1.79
CA ALA A 96 5.30 1.50 1.04
C ALA A 96 4.81 2.74 0.32
N MET A 97 5.62 3.79 0.30
CA MET A 97 5.24 5.02 -0.39
C MET A 97 5.89 5.10 -1.76
N LEU A 98 5.18 5.73 -2.67
CA LEU A 98 5.66 5.97 -4.03
C LEU A 98 5.66 7.46 -4.31
N SER A 99 6.66 7.94 -5.06
CA SER A 99 6.71 9.34 -5.45
C SER A 99 7.41 9.48 -6.79
N SER A 100 6.92 10.43 -7.60
CA SER A 100 7.59 10.74 -8.87
C SER A 100 8.84 11.57 -8.61
N THR A 101 8.92 12.25 -7.46
CA THR A 101 10.09 13.02 -7.07
C THR A 101 10.42 12.69 -5.62
N LEU A 102 11.72 12.50 -5.35
CA LEU A 102 12.17 12.20 -3.99
C LEU A 102 13.00 13.39 -3.49
N ASP A 103 12.37 14.31 -2.75
CA ASP A 103 13.12 15.37 -2.12
C ASP A 103 13.45 15.00 -0.66
N PHE A 104 14.37 15.75 -0.06
CA PHE A 104 14.84 15.44 1.28
C PHE A 104 13.73 15.49 2.32
N GLY A 105 12.80 16.45 2.16
CA GLY A 105 11.70 16.56 3.11
C GLY A 105 10.85 15.32 3.12
N ASP A 106 10.49 14.81 1.95
CA ASP A 106 9.67 13.62 1.83
C ASP A 106 10.42 12.38 2.32
N ILE A 107 11.70 12.28 1.99
CA ILE A 107 12.52 11.15 2.45
C ILE A 107 12.55 11.11 3.96
N ARG A 108 12.79 12.26 4.61
CA ARG A 108 12.83 12.31 6.06
C ARG A 108 11.50 11.95 6.70
N LYS A 109 10.42 12.48 6.16
CA LYS A 109 9.09 12.18 6.70
C LYS A 109 8.77 10.71 6.58
N ALA A 110 9.12 10.10 5.44
CA ALA A 110 8.85 8.68 5.23
C ALA A 110 9.67 7.84 6.19
N GLU A 111 10.95 8.16 6.34
CA GLU A 111 11.83 7.41 7.24
C GLU A 111 11.42 7.53 8.70
N ALA A 112 10.84 8.67 9.06
CA ALA A 112 10.41 8.90 10.44
C ALA A 112 9.05 8.29 10.74
N ASN A 113 8.30 7.88 9.73
CA ASN A 113 6.94 7.37 9.93
C ASN A 113 6.98 5.86 10.21
N PRO A 114 6.48 5.43 11.38
CA PRO A 114 6.60 4.02 11.76
C PRO A 114 5.81 3.06 10.88
N TYR A 115 4.84 3.56 10.11
CA TYR A 115 4.05 2.70 9.24
C TYR A 115 4.73 2.46 7.89
N VAL A 116 5.67 3.31 7.50
CA VAL A 116 6.30 3.24 6.18
C VAL A 116 7.51 2.33 6.22
N ILE A 117 7.45 1.24 5.45
CA ILE A 117 8.58 0.30 5.41
C ILE A 117 9.55 0.61 4.28
N LYS A 118 9.10 1.34 3.27
CA LYS A 118 9.94 1.62 2.11
C LYS A 118 9.41 2.84 1.37
N LEU A 119 10.33 3.62 0.80
CA LEU A 119 10.00 4.73 -0.08
C LEU A 119 10.59 4.42 -1.45
N LEU A 120 9.74 4.38 -2.47
CA LEU A 120 10.14 4.04 -3.83
C LEU A 120 9.86 5.19 -4.77
N LYS A 121 10.70 5.34 -5.78
CA LYS A 121 10.47 6.31 -6.84
C LYS A 121 9.66 5.66 -7.95
N LYS A 122 8.68 6.39 -8.47
CA LYS A 122 7.92 5.92 -9.61
C LYS A 122 8.79 5.93 -10.87
N PRO A 123 8.53 5.06 -11.82
CA PRO A 123 7.51 4.02 -11.83
C PRO A 123 7.88 2.83 -10.93
N LEU A 124 6.87 2.04 -10.60
CA LEU A 124 7.09 0.84 -9.83
C LEU A 124 7.80 -0.19 -10.72
N TYR A 125 8.92 -0.73 -10.24
CA TYR A 125 9.65 -1.75 -10.99
C TYR A 125 9.35 -3.14 -10.43
N PRO A 126 9.25 -4.15 -11.31
CA PRO A 126 8.99 -5.51 -10.84
C PRO A 126 9.97 -6.00 -9.78
N ALA A 127 11.24 -5.64 -9.91
CA ALA A 127 12.25 -6.06 -8.92
C ALA A 127 11.95 -5.49 -7.53
N HIS A 128 11.53 -4.22 -7.45
CA HIS A 128 11.18 -3.62 -6.17
C HIS A 128 9.95 -4.28 -5.57
N LEU A 129 8.98 -4.60 -6.41
CA LEU A 129 7.77 -5.26 -5.96
C LEU A 129 8.08 -6.64 -5.38
N GLU A 130 8.96 -7.38 -6.05
CA GLU A 130 9.38 -8.68 -5.57
C GLU A 130 10.11 -8.60 -4.24
N GLU A 131 10.96 -7.60 -4.08
CA GLU A 131 11.66 -7.38 -2.82
C GLU A 131 10.70 -7.11 -1.68
N LEU A 132 9.72 -6.25 -1.93
CA LEU A 132 8.70 -5.95 -0.92
C LEU A 132 7.94 -7.21 -0.54
N TYR A 133 7.54 -7.98 -1.54
CA TYR A 133 6.78 -9.20 -1.30
C TYR A 133 7.58 -10.20 -0.48
N LYS A 134 8.80 -10.46 -0.89
CA LYS A 134 9.64 -11.46 -0.21
C LYS A 134 10.00 -11.07 1.21
N ALA A 135 10.21 -9.77 1.44
CA ALA A 135 10.59 -9.30 2.77
C ALA A 135 9.43 -9.34 3.75
N ASN A 136 8.19 -9.21 3.27
CA ASN A 136 7.05 -9.01 4.15
C ASN A 136 6.04 -10.15 4.12
N PHE A 137 6.08 -11.00 3.09
CA PHE A 137 5.13 -12.10 2.94
C PHE A 137 5.90 -13.38 2.59
N PRO A 138 6.69 -13.90 3.54
CA PRO A 138 7.50 -15.08 3.25
C PRO A 138 6.64 -16.29 2.93
N VAL A 139 7.12 -17.09 1.99
CA VAL A 139 6.45 -18.31 1.59
C VAL A 139 6.59 -19.34 2.69
N VAL A 140 5.48 -19.96 3.04
CA VAL A 140 5.47 -21.04 4.03
C VAL A 140 5.71 -22.37 3.31
N LYS A 141 6.71 -23.07 3.75
CA LYS A 141 7.06 -24.35 3.16
C LYS A 141 6.40 -25.51 3.88
#